data_f151a03fd3004e3c748b52cc7bbb6452
#
_entry.id   f151a03fd3004e3c748b52cc7bbb6452
#
_cell.length_a   1.000
_cell.length_b   1.000
_cell.length_c   1.000
_cell.angle_alpha   90.00
_cell.angle_beta   90.00
_cell.angle_gamma   90.00
#
_symmetry.space_group_name_H-M   'P 1'
#
loop_
_entity.id
_entity.type
_entity.pdbx_description
1 polymer ?
#
loop_
_entity_poly.entity_id
_entity_poly.type
_entity_poly.pdbx_seq_one_letter_code
_entity_poly.pdbx_strand_id
1 'polypeptide(L)'
;MSNFKNFANGIAVTMLFAAALVITVRAHSDAKPSDPAAYYKTKCVACHGKTAEKKFDSSLPEAQMIEIVLKGKKPEKPPNMPGFGDKGVSSEQAKALIDYMKQLNAGQ
;
A
#
# COMPACT_ATOMS: atom_id res chain seq x y z
N MET A 1 0.22 40.81 -70.59
CA MET A 1 1.39 41.32 -69.90
C MET A 1 1.04 41.48 -68.44
N SER A 2 1.38 40.59 -67.65
CA SER A 2 1.51 40.83 -66.24
C SER A 2 2.22 39.61 -65.62
N ASN A 3 3.40 39.86 -65.15
CA ASN A 3 4.27 38.88 -64.48
C ASN A 3 3.73 38.59 -63.13
N PHE A 4 3.21 37.40 -62.93
CA PHE A 4 2.99 36.87 -61.58
C PHE A 4 4.22 36.03 -61.22
N LYS A 5 5.19 36.75 -60.66
CA LYS A 5 6.37 36.11 -60.06
C LYS A 5 5.96 35.39 -58.77
N ASN A 6 6.16 34.15 -58.83
CA ASN A 6 6.41 33.20 -57.76
C ASN A 6 6.62 33.78 -56.36
N PHE A 7 5.66 33.61 -55.53
CA PHE A 7 5.89 33.60 -54.08
C PHE A 7 5.83 32.15 -53.62
N ALA A 8 6.97 31.51 -53.76
CA ALA A 8 7.24 30.28 -53.03
C ALA A 8 7.59 30.65 -51.58
N ASN A 9 6.61 30.85 -50.77
CA ASN A 9 6.82 30.88 -49.33
C ASN A 9 6.74 29.45 -48.82
N GLY A 10 7.91 28.89 -48.63
CA GLY A 10 8.08 27.67 -47.87
C GLY A 10 7.65 27.89 -46.44
N ILE A 11 6.47 27.39 -46.10
CA ILE A 11 6.10 27.23 -44.73
C ILE A 11 6.84 26.00 -44.23
N ALA A 12 7.98 26.24 -43.60
CA ALA A 12 8.63 25.22 -42.80
C ALA A 12 7.73 24.94 -41.59
N VAL A 13 6.92 23.90 -41.70
CA VAL A 13 6.21 23.35 -40.58
C VAL A 13 7.23 22.60 -39.72
N THR A 14 7.79 23.32 -38.76
CA THR A 14 8.56 22.72 -37.70
C THR A 14 7.58 21.98 -36.81
N MET A 15 7.41 20.67 -37.07
CA MET A 15 6.77 19.76 -36.10
C MET A 15 7.65 19.67 -34.88
N LEU A 16 7.30 20.43 -33.87
CA LEU A 16 7.76 20.21 -32.50
C LEU A 16 7.15 18.89 -32.01
N PHE A 17 7.90 17.81 -32.13
CA PHE A 17 7.64 16.60 -31.40
C PHE A 17 7.92 16.89 -29.93
N ALA A 18 6.88 17.31 -29.20
CA ALA A 18 6.89 17.26 -27.77
C ALA A 18 6.87 15.77 -27.38
N ALA A 19 8.05 15.19 -27.18
CA ALA A 19 8.15 13.90 -26.55
C ALA A 19 7.61 14.07 -25.12
N ALA A 20 6.34 13.75 -24.92
CA ALA A 20 5.79 13.59 -23.60
C ALA A 20 6.50 12.40 -22.96
N LEU A 21 7.47 12.71 -22.11
CA LEU A 21 8.12 11.74 -21.26
C LEU A 21 7.08 11.28 -20.24
N VAL A 22 6.34 10.24 -20.57
CA VAL A 22 5.47 9.57 -19.63
C VAL A 22 6.36 8.88 -18.61
N ILE A 23 6.68 9.59 -17.54
CA ILE A 23 7.29 9.00 -16.37
C ILE A 23 6.20 8.12 -15.75
N THR A 24 6.20 6.86 -16.13
CA THR A 24 5.44 5.85 -15.40
C THR A 24 6.11 5.71 -14.04
N VAL A 25 5.67 6.50 -13.09
CA VAL A 25 5.96 6.26 -11.68
C VAL A 25 5.31 4.93 -11.37
N ARG A 26 6.09 3.86 -11.40
CA ARG A 26 5.66 2.62 -10.78
C ARG A 26 5.50 2.96 -9.30
N ALA A 27 4.26 3.18 -8.91
CA ALA A 27 3.92 3.18 -7.51
C ALA A 27 4.35 1.80 -6.99
N HIS A 28 5.47 1.75 -6.31
CA HIS A 28 5.72 0.68 -5.37
C HIS A 28 4.53 0.76 -4.43
N SER A 29 3.66 -0.21 -4.53
CA SER A 29 2.56 -0.34 -3.58
C SER A 29 3.15 -0.81 -2.27
N ASP A 30 3.83 0.10 -1.58
CA ASP A 30 3.94 0.00 -0.14
C ASP A 30 2.51 -0.01 0.34
N ALA A 31 2.04 -1.19 0.74
CA ALA A 31 0.70 -1.35 1.24
C ALA A 31 0.49 -0.33 2.34
N LYS A 32 -0.34 0.68 2.06
CA LYS A 32 -0.58 1.75 3.03
C LYS A 32 -1.35 1.18 4.20
N PRO A 33 -1.03 1.59 5.42
CA PRO A 33 -1.79 1.20 6.60
C PRO A 33 -3.30 1.53 6.51
N SER A 34 -3.69 2.43 5.61
CA SER A 34 -5.09 2.78 5.32
C SER A 34 -5.88 1.69 4.58
N ASP A 35 -5.21 0.69 3.99
CA ASP A 35 -5.84 -0.48 3.40
C ASP A 35 -5.49 -1.72 4.24
N PRO A 36 -6.36 -2.13 5.18
CA PRO A 36 -6.05 -3.23 6.08
C PRO A 36 -5.87 -4.57 5.35
N ALA A 37 -6.61 -4.81 4.26
CA ALA A 37 -6.49 -6.06 3.51
C ALA A 37 -5.14 -6.17 2.80
N ALA A 38 -4.72 -5.12 2.09
CA ALA A 38 -3.43 -5.08 1.42
C ALA A 38 -2.28 -5.09 2.42
N TYR A 39 -2.41 -4.36 3.52
CA TYR A 39 -1.40 -4.32 4.58
C TYR A 39 -1.23 -5.69 5.24
N TYR A 40 -2.34 -6.35 5.60
CA TYR A 40 -2.32 -7.70 6.16
C TYR A 40 -1.60 -8.68 5.24
N LYS A 41 -1.95 -8.67 3.96
CA LYS A 41 -1.38 -9.57 2.95
C LYS A 41 0.15 -9.42 2.82
N THR A 42 0.66 -8.21 2.97
CA THR A 42 2.10 -7.93 2.80
C THR A 42 2.90 -8.02 4.09
N LYS A 43 2.32 -7.72 5.24
CA LYS A 43 3.05 -7.57 6.51
C LYS A 43 2.70 -8.61 7.58
N CYS A 44 1.54 -9.23 7.51
CA CYS A 44 1.03 -10.04 8.60
C CYS A 44 0.88 -11.54 8.24
N VAL A 45 0.52 -11.82 6.99
CA VAL A 45 0.16 -13.17 6.54
C VAL A 45 1.26 -14.21 6.76
N ALA A 46 2.52 -13.82 6.65
CA ALA A 46 3.65 -14.73 6.80
C ALA A 46 3.68 -15.43 8.17
N CYS A 47 3.22 -14.74 9.22
CA CYS A 47 3.17 -15.26 10.58
C CYS A 47 1.76 -15.67 11.01
N HIS A 48 0.73 -14.93 10.56
CA HIS A 48 -0.65 -15.14 10.99
C HIS A 48 -1.47 -16.06 10.08
N GLY A 49 -0.98 -16.38 8.89
CA GLY A 49 -1.69 -17.21 7.91
C GLY A 49 -2.71 -16.42 7.08
N LYS A 50 -3.28 -17.08 6.08
CA LYS A 50 -4.21 -16.43 5.13
C LYS A 50 -5.51 -15.98 5.76
N THR A 51 -5.95 -16.67 6.80
CA THR A 51 -7.22 -16.46 7.50
C THR A 51 -7.00 -16.07 8.97
N ALA A 52 -5.84 -15.54 9.30
CA ALA A 52 -5.45 -15.20 10.67
C ALA A 52 -5.59 -16.39 11.65
N GLU A 53 -5.37 -17.60 11.16
CA GLU A 53 -5.54 -18.83 11.91
C GLU A 53 -4.38 -19.13 12.85
N LYS A 54 -3.26 -18.39 12.71
CA LYS A 54 -2.05 -18.61 13.49
C LYS A 54 -1.77 -17.44 14.42
N LYS A 55 -1.50 -17.76 15.68
CA LYS A 55 -1.02 -16.77 16.67
C LYS A 55 -1.92 -15.55 16.87
N PHE A 56 -3.18 -15.63 16.47
CA PHE A 56 -4.18 -14.59 16.66
C PHE A 56 -5.22 -15.05 17.68
N ASP A 57 -5.34 -14.32 18.78
CA ASP A 57 -6.34 -14.57 19.80
C ASP A 57 -7.40 -13.47 19.73
N SER A 58 -8.53 -13.79 19.12
CA SER A 58 -9.64 -12.86 18.94
C SER A 58 -10.39 -12.57 20.24
N SER A 59 -10.11 -13.29 21.32
CA SER A 59 -10.75 -13.10 22.63
C SER A 59 -10.11 -11.99 23.48
N LEU A 60 -8.91 -11.54 23.07
CA LEU A 60 -8.23 -10.46 23.79
C LEU A 60 -9.01 -9.14 23.71
N PRO A 61 -8.94 -8.29 24.74
CA PRO A 61 -9.48 -6.95 24.69
C PRO A 61 -8.92 -6.15 23.50
N GLU A 62 -9.77 -5.40 22.82
CA GLU A 62 -9.36 -4.63 21.64
C GLU A 62 -8.18 -3.69 21.91
N ALA A 63 -8.21 -2.99 23.03
CA ALA A 63 -7.12 -2.09 23.42
C ALA A 63 -5.79 -2.81 23.55
N GLN A 64 -5.79 -4.04 24.07
CA GLN A 64 -4.59 -4.85 24.18
C GLN A 64 -4.10 -5.32 22.80
N MET A 65 -5.01 -5.68 21.89
CA MET A 65 -4.66 -6.05 20.54
C MET A 65 -4.04 -4.86 19.76
N ILE A 66 -4.61 -3.67 19.93
CA ILE A 66 -4.07 -2.43 19.34
C ILE A 66 -2.64 -2.19 19.85
N GLU A 67 -2.44 -2.30 21.15
CA GLU A 67 -1.11 -2.14 21.75
C GLU A 67 -0.10 -3.15 21.19
N ILE A 68 -0.49 -4.40 21.02
CA ILE A 68 0.35 -5.44 20.43
C ILE A 68 0.73 -5.08 18.99
N VAL A 69 -0.21 -4.60 18.18
CA VAL A 69 0.09 -4.17 16.80
C VAL A 69 1.08 -3.00 16.79
N LEU A 70 0.89 -2.03 17.66
CA LEU A 70 1.72 -0.82 17.68
C LEU A 70 3.11 -1.05 18.27
N LYS A 71 3.21 -1.81 19.35
CA LYS A 71 4.45 -2.01 20.10
C LYS A 71 5.13 -3.36 19.84
N GLY A 72 4.40 -4.30 19.28
CA GLY A 72 4.86 -5.68 19.10
C GLY A 72 4.66 -6.55 20.35
N LYS A 73 5.05 -7.81 20.23
CA LYS A 73 4.99 -8.79 21.31
C LYS A 73 6.22 -9.69 21.26
N LYS A 74 6.86 -9.86 22.42
CA LYS A 74 7.94 -10.82 22.62
C LYS A 74 7.41 -12.02 23.39
N PRO A 75 7.06 -13.12 22.74
CA PRO A 75 6.71 -14.35 23.41
C PRO A 75 7.98 -15.01 23.99
N GLU A 76 7.82 -15.98 24.89
CA GLU A 76 8.93 -16.76 25.45
C GLU A 76 9.74 -17.49 24.35
N LYS A 77 9.07 -17.89 23.28
CA LYS A 77 9.68 -18.56 22.12
C LYS A 77 9.54 -17.70 20.87
N PRO A 78 10.63 -17.47 20.10
CA PRO A 78 10.54 -16.78 18.81
C PRO A 78 9.61 -17.51 17.81
N PRO A 79 9.14 -16.80 16.77
CA PRO A 79 9.48 -15.44 16.39
C PRO A 79 8.73 -14.38 17.19
N ASN A 80 9.37 -13.22 17.37
CA ASN A 80 8.72 -12.05 17.94
C ASN A 80 7.81 -11.38 16.93
N MET A 81 6.69 -10.80 17.39
CA MET A 81 5.89 -9.90 16.59
C MET A 81 6.50 -8.50 16.65
N PRO A 82 6.91 -7.90 15.52
CA PRO A 82 7.42 -6.53 15.52
C PRO A 82 6.29 -5.53 15.80
N GLY A 83 6.64 -4.36 16.34
CA GLY A 83 5.72 -3.24 16.44
C GLY A 83 5.64 -2.48 15.12
N PHE A 84 4.44 -2.00 14.80
CA PHE A 84 4.17 -1.27 13.55
C PHE A 84 3.87 0.22 13.76
N GLY A 85 3.79 0.68 15.00
CA GLY A 85 3.60 2.09 15.31
C GLY A 85 4.69 2.98 14.73
N ASP A 86 5.95 2.59 14.89
CA ASP A 86 7.11 3.30 14.33
C ASP A 86 7.21 3.19 12.80
N LYS A 87 6.42 2.32 12.20
CA LYS A 87 6.32 2.12 10.74
C LYS A 87 5.13 2.86 10.12
N GLY A 88 4.51 3.75 10.88
CA GLY A 88 3.45 4.63 10.41
C GLY A 88 2.02 4.10 10.60
N VAL A 89 1.82 3.03 11.37
CA VAL A 89 0.49 2.53 11.72
C VAL A 89 -0.04 3.31 12.93
N SER A 90 -1.19 3.98 12.75
CA SER A 90 -1.92 4.64 13.83
C SER A 90 -2.78 3.66 14.63
N SER A 91 -3.31 4.11 15.78
CA SER A 91 -4.25 3.30 16.57
C SER A 91 -5.51 2.92 15.80
N GLU A 92 -6.05 3.84 14.99
CA GLU A 92 -7.21 3.61 14.14
C GLU A 92 -6.90 2.58 13.05
N GLN A 93 -5.73 2.65 12.47
CA GLN A 93 -5.28 1.70 11.46
C GLN A 93 -5.00 0.33 12.09
N ALA A 94 -4.43 0.28 13.29
CA ALA A 94 -4.26 -0.96 14.05
C ALA A 94 -5.62 -1.61 14.35
N LYS A 95 -6.61 -0.81 14.76
CA LYS A 95 -7.99 -1.30 14.95
C LYS A 95 -8.57 -1.88 13.67
N ALA A 96 -8.44 -1.18 12.54
CA ALA A 96 -8.91 -1.66 11.25
C ALA A 96 -8.25 -2.99 10.83
N LEU A 97 -6.96 -3.16 11.11
CA LEU A 97 -6.24 -4.43 10.89
C LEU A 97 -6.80 -5.55 11.77
N ILE A 98 -7.04 -5.28 13.04
CA ILE A 98 -7.62 -6.24 13.98
C ILE A 98 -9.03 -6.66 13.55
N ASP A 99 -9.87 -5.71 13.17
CA ASP A 99 -11.22 -5.98 12.67
C ASP A 99 -11.17 -6.85 11.41
N TYR A 100 -10.25 -6.57 10.51
CA TYR A 100 -10.02 -7.39 9.33
C TYR A 100 -9.57 -8.81 9.68
N MET A 101 -8.64 -8.96 10.64
CA MET A 101 -8.18 -10.28 11.10
C MET A 101 -9.30 -11.08 11.76
N LYS A 102 -10.17 -10.42 12.53
CA LYS A 102 -11.36 -11.06 13.12
C LYS A 102 -12.31 -11.55 12.04
N GLN A 103 -12.53 -10.78 10.98
CA GLN A 103 -13.38 -11.18 9.85
C GLN A 103 -12.77 -12.39 9.12
N LEU A 104 -11.49 -12.40 8.87
CA LEU A 104 -10.80 -13.54 8.26
C LEU A 104 -10.90 -14.80 9.11
N ASN A 105 -10.71 -14.65 10.42
CA ASN A 105 -10.74 -15.78 11.36
C ASN A 105 -12.15 -16.34 11.54
N ALA A 106 -13.19 -15.50 11.55
CA ALA A 106 -14.58 -15.91 11.69
C ALA A 106 -15.16 -16.58 10.44
N GLY A 107 -14.52 -16.42 9.27
CA GLY A 107 -14.95 -17.03 8.01
C GLY A 107 -14.48 -18.47 7.79
N GLN A 108 -13.91 -19.12 8.81
CA GLN A 108 -13.43 -20.49 8.75
C GLN A 108 -14.47 -21.51 9.15
#